data_3852dccf8211dc0cca64cec1c61a985e
#
_entry.id   3852dccf8211dc0cca64cec1c61a985e
#
_cell.length_a   1.000
_cell.length_b   1.000
_cell.length_c   1.000
_cell.angle_alpha   90.00
_cell.angle_beta   90.00
_cell.angle_gamma   90.00
#
_symmetry.space_group_name_H-M   'P 1'
#
loop_
_entity.id
_entity.type
_entity.pdbx_description
1 polymer ?
#
loop_
_entity_poly.entity_id
_entity_poly.type
_entity_poly.pdbx_seq_one_letter_code
_entity_poly.pdbx_strand_id
1 'polypeptide(L)'
;MNRIQLENDYQVIGLDIGRKNTKVYSEFNGEIYGAIFSSIIGDGRDIKFDDYKDPIYISVDNTDYFVGELAEKESYSPTRNSSDSKISLTAKILVHSAISKVAKCDKVRIVLGVPNNAYRKQVLLGIIETYQGKIIKVKDKITNTSKTVLIEMIDIFREGDAVCYDVMRDRINTDKDMAFISVGFRTSEISYFEKGMNFIDRLSKTIPYGNQHILSYVQNKLKENNIVKELHEIDSNVGDYDDLKRIAYELASESFTQKIETIIENSFVQTDVYVAGGTMLHLSLDTRFNTVENPIMSVARGLAYVGSLIF
;
A
#
# COMPACT_ATOMS: atom_id res chain seq x y z
N MET A 1 -26.44 -21.00 23.31
CA MET A 1 -27.02 -20.42 22.08
C MET A 1 -25.95 -20.52 20.99
N ASN A 2 -26.10 -21.45 20.06
CA ASN A 2 -25.25 -21.54 18.90
C ASN A 2 -25.45 -20.28 18.03
N ARG A 3 -24.45 -19.40 17.95
CA ARG A 3 -24.43 -18.40 16.89
C ARG A 3 -24.35 -19.16 15.58
N ILE A 4 -25.43 -19.13 14.80
CA ILE A 4 -25.37 -19.48 13.38
C ILE A 4 -24.42 -18.45 12.79
N GLN A 5 -23.19 -18.86 12.49
CA GLN A 5 -22.32 -18.07 11.61
C GLN A 5 -23.02 -18.08 10.25
N LEU A 6 -23.66 -16.99 9.90
CA LEU A 6 -24.02 -16.73 8.51
C LEU A 6 -22.72 -16.72 7.73
N GLU A 7 -22.48 -17.71 6.87
CA GLU A 7 -21.40 -17.65 5.90
C GLU A 7 -21.59 -16.36 5.11
N ASN A 8 -20.59 -15.48 5.16
CA ASN A 8 -20.66 -14.24 4.41
C ASN A 8 -20.67 -14.59 2.91
N ASP A 9 -21.73 -14.14 2.23
CA ASP A 9 -21.92 -14.36 0.77
C ASP A 9 -20.88 -13.60 -0.08
N TYR A 10 -20.00 -12.84 0.56
CA TYR A 10 -18.91 -12.07 -0.06
C TYR A 10 -17.67 -11.99 0.86
N GLN A 11 -16.52 -11.76 0.25
CA GLN A 11 -15.26 -11.51 0.95
C GLN A 11 -14.89 -10.02 0.89
N VAL A 12 -14.51 -9.43 2.02
CA VAL A 12 -14.01 -8.05 2.08
C VAL A 12 -12.50 -8.03 1.85
N ILE A 13 -12.04 -7.15 0.96
CA ILE A 13 -10.63 -6.99 0.61
C ILE A 13 -10.21 -5.54 0.78
N GLY A 14 -9.18 -5.30 1.60
CA GLY A 14 -8.47 -4.03 1.67
C GLY A 14 -7.30 -4.02 0.70
N LEU A 15 -7.22 -3.00 -0.16
CA LEU A 15 -6.24 -2.95 -1.25
C LEU A 15 -5.52 -1.61 -1.29
N ASP A 16 -4.20 -1.65 -1.11
CA ASP A 16 -3.28 -0.52 -1.26
C ASP A 16 -2.37 -0.75 -2.49
N ILE A 17 -2.62 -0.01 -3.57
CA ILE A 17 -1.77 -0.03 -4.76
C ILE A 17 -0.76 1.12 -4.68
N GLY A 18 0.34 0.86 -4.00
CA GLY A 18 1.42 1.83 -3.84
C GLY A 18 2.35 1.92 -5.06
N ARG A 19 3.31 2.86 -4.99
CA ARG A 19 4.31 3.07 -6.06
C ARG A 19 5.38 1.98 -6.09
N LYS A 20 5.81 1.51 -4.93
CA LYS A 20 6.81 0.43 -4.80
C LYS A 20 6.11 -0.93 -4.71
N ASN A 21 5.18 -1.07 -3.79
CA ASN A 21 4.51 -2.33 -3.50
C ASN A 21 2.99 -2.18 -3.55
N THR A 22 2.34 -3.19 -4.07
CA THR A 22 0.92 -3.46 -3.88
C THR A 22 0.76 -4.34 -2.65
N LYS A 23 -0.17 -3.99 -1.77
CA LYS A 23 -0.50 -4.73 -0.56
C LYS A 23 -1.98 -5.02 -0.54
N VAL A 24 -2.33 -6.23 -0.20
CA VAL A 24 -3.71 -6.70 -0.13
C VAL A 24 -3.91 -7.48 1.16
N TYR A 25 -5.05 -7.27 1.80
CA TYR A 25 -5.40 -7.93 3.05
C TYR A 25 -6.89 -8.26 3.08
N SER A 26 -7.22 -9.40 3.66
CA SER A 26 -8.58 -9.85 3.88
C SER A 26 -8.63 -10.78 5.09
N GLU A 27 -9.67 -10.66 5.89
CA GLU A 27 -10.09 -11.67 6.86
C GLU A 27 -11.37 -12.31 6.35
N PHE A 28 -11.39 -13.62 6.17
CA PHE A 28 -12.55 -14.32 5.65
C PHE A 28 -12.66 -15.71 6.28
N ASN A 29 -13.83 -16.01 6.84
CA ASN A 29 -14.12 -17.25 7.57
C ASN A 29 -13.11 -17.58 8.69
N GLY A 30 -12.62 -16.53 9.38
CA GLY A 30 -11.66 -16.66 10.50
C GLY A 30 -10.22 -16.88 10.08
N GLU A 31 -9.92 -16.85 8.78
CA GLU A 31 -8.57 -16.93 8.25
C GLU A 31 -8.10 -15.60 7.65
N ILE A 32 -6.80 -15.36 7.73
CA ILE A 32 -6.16 -14.17 7.18
C ILE A 32 -5.52 -14.50 5.84
N TYR A 33 -5.84 -13.71 4.83
CA TYR A 33 -5.24 -13.76 3.50
C TYR A 33 -4.59 -12.42 3.19
N GLY A 34 -3.31 -12.44 2.86
CA GLY A 34 -2.58 -11.23 2.54
C GLY A 34 -1.43 -11.47 1.57
N ALA A 35 -1.08 -10.45 0.82
CA ALA A 35 0.10 -10.47 -0.03
C ALA A 35 0.72 -9.08 -0.16
N ILE A 36 2.05 -9.07 -0.36
CA ILE A 36 2.84 -7.90 -0.72
C ILE A 36 3.67 -8.28 -1.92
N PHE A 37 3.61 -7.48 -2.97
CA PHE A 37 4.45 -7.68 -4.15
C PHE A 37 4.76 -6.33 -4.82
N SER A 38 5.89 -6.27 -5.55
CA SER A 38 6.29 -5.05 -6.24
C SER A 38 5.26 -4.60 -7.26
N SER A 39 4.97 -3.30 -7.30
CA SER A 39 3.99 -2.71 -8.22
C SER A 39 4.57 -2.54 -9.63
N ILE A 40 4.97 -3.66 -10.22
CA ILE A 40 5.59 -3.77 -11.54
C ILE A 40 4.80 -4.80 -12.34
N ILE A 41 4.52 -4.50 -13.60
CA ILE A 41 3.95 -5.44 -14.56
C ILE A 41 4.83 -5.50 -15.80
N GLY A 42 4.71 -6.57 -16.54
CA GLY A 42 5.38 -6.69 -17.83
C GLY A 42 4.83 -7.86 -18.64
N ASP A 43 5.27 -7.95 -19.87
CA ASP A 43 4.90 -9.02 -20.80
C ASP A 43 5.31 -10.39 -20.26
N GLY A 44 4.35 -11.31 -20.24
CA GLY A 44 4.54 -12.69 -19.84
C GLY A 44 4.96 -13.56 -21.01
N ARG A 45 5.82 -14.53 -20.72
CA ARG A 45 6.29 -15.53 -21.70
C ARG A 45 6.60 -16.86 -21.03
N ASP A 46 6.79 -17.91 -21.77
CA ASP A 46 7.17 -19.20 -21.23
C ASP A 46 8.60 -19.16 -20.67
N ILE A 47 8.73 -19.37 -19.37
CA ILE A 47 10.00 -19.46 -18.64
C ILE A 47 9.91 -20.53 -17.55
N LYS A 48 11.07 -20.89 -16.97
CA LYS A 48 11.13 -21.68 -15.75
C LYS A 48 10.97 -20.78 -14.53
N PHE A 49 10.18 -21.21 -13.55
CA PHE A 49 9.83 -20.39 -12.36
C PHE A 49 10.53 -20.87 -11.08
N ASP A 50 11.25 -21.96 -11.12
CA ASP A 50 11.78 -22.66 -9.93
C ASP A 50 12.71 -21.80 -9.06
N ASP A 51 13.29 -20.75 -9.64
CA ASP A 51 14.24 -19.84 -8.98
C ASP A 51 13.56 -18.64 -8.29
N TYR A 52 12.23 -18.52 -8.39
CA TYR A 52 11.51 -17.34 -7.87
C TYR A 52 10.66 -17.71 -6.65
N LYS A 53 10.76 -16.87 -5.61
CA LYS A 53 9.89 -16.97 -4.45
C LYS A 53 8.55 -16.30 -4.76
N ASP A 54 7.44 -17.03 -4.61
CA ASP A 54 6.08 -16.52 -4.85
C ASP A 54 5.88 -15.79 -6.19
N PRO A 55 6.33 -16.36 -7.32
CA PRO A 55 6.20 -15.70 -8.61
C PRO A 55 4.73 -15.42 -8.95
N ILE A 56 4.48 -14.30 -9.65
CA ILE A 56 3.13 -13.94 -10.11
C ILE A 56 3.15 -13.89 -11.63
N TYR A 57 2.51 -14.89 -12.24
CA TYR A 57 2.30 -14.98 -13.67
C TYR A 57 0.82 -15.22 -13.94
N ILE A 58 0.16 -14.23 -14.48
CA ILE A 58 -1.28 -14.26 -14.71
C ILE A 58 -1.64 -13.99 -16.17
N SER A 59 -2.78 -14.56 -16.59
CA SER A 59 -3.42 -14.21 -17.85
C SER A 59 -4.73 -13.46 -17.57
N VAL A 60 -4.88 -12.30 -18.19
CA VAL A 60 -6.06 -11.43 -18.11
C VAL A 60 -6.46 -11.08 -19.53
N ASP A 61 -7.72 -11.33 -19.91
CA ASP A 61 -8.26 -11.05 -21.25
C ASP A 61 -7.37 -11.62 -22.37
N ASN A 62 -6.90 -12.86 -22.20
CA ASN A 62 -5.98 -13.60 -23.08
C ASN A 62 -4.59 -12.94 -23.26
N THR A 63 -4.23 -12.00 -22.43
CA THR A 63 -2.88 -11.41 -22.38
C THR A 63 -2.15 -11.90 -21.14
N ASP A 64 -0.94 -12.36 -21.31
CA ASP A 64 -0.12 -12.89 -20.22
C ASP A 64 0.77 -11.79 -19.64
N TYR A 65 0.78 -11.71 -18.30
CA TYR A 65 1.54 -10.72 -17.56
C TYR A 65 2.39 -11.36 -16.47
N PHE A 66 3.66 -11.00 -16.43
CA PHE A 66 4.47 -11.10 -15.23
C PHE A 66 4.18 -9.94 -14.30
N VAL A 67 4.23 -10.18 -12.99
CA VAL A 67 3.97 -9.16 -11.98
C VAL A 67 5.01 -9.25 -10.86
N GLY A 68 5.35 -8.09 -10.29
CA GLY A 68 6.30 -8.00 -9.20
C GLY A 68 7.73 -8.27 -9.63
N GLU A 69 8.46 -9.04 -8.81
CA GLU A 69 9.86 -9.38 -9.07
C GLU A 69 10.06 -10.11 -10.40
N LEU A 70 9.11 -10.98 -10.74
CA LEU A 70 9.14 -11.72 -12.00
C LEU A 70 9.07 -10.77 -13.21
N ALA A 71 8.23 -9.74 -13.15
CA ALA A 71 8.15 -8.71 -14.20
C ALA A 71 9.45 -7.92 -14.30
N GLU A 72 10.04 -7.55 -13.16
CA GLU A 72 11.28 -6.78 -13.14
C GLU A 72 12.46 -7.51 -13.76
N LYS A 73 12.55 -8.83 -13.53
CA LYS A 73 13.69 -9.65 -13.97
C LYS A 73 13.50 -10.26 -15.36
N GLU A 74 12.27 -10.60 -15.73
CA GLU A 74 12.01 -11.44 -16.90
C GLU A 74 11.27 -10.74 -18.04
N SER A 75 10.62 -9.60 -17.81
CA SER A 75 9.97 -8.89 -18.90
C SER A 75 10.96 -8.09 -19.76
N TYR A 76 10.68 -8.03 -21.05
CA TYR A 76 11.47 -7.18 -21.95
C TYR A 76 11.25 -5.69 -21.66
N SER A 77 10.08 -5.32 -21.17
CA SER A 77 9.70 -3.93 -20.94
C SER A 77 8.90 -3.79 -19.63
N PRO A 78 9.54 -3.96 -18.46
CA PRO A 78 8.86 -3.87 -17.19
C PRO A 78 8.33 -2.45 -16.95
N THR A 79 7.07 -2.33 -16.58
CA THR A 79 6.40 -1.06 -16.29
C THR A 79 6.07 -0.96 -14.82
N ARG A 80 6.67 0.04 -14.15
CA ARG A 80 6.41 0.35 -12.74
C ARG A 80 5.15 1.20 -12.59
N ASN A 81 4.44 1.02 -11.49
CA ASN A 81 3.32 1.90 -11.15
C ASN A 81 3.81 3.32 -10.82
N SER A 82 3.92 4.15 -11.83
CA SER A 82 4.42 5.52 -11.75
C SER A 82 3.33 6.59 -11.60
N SER A 83 2.05 6.21 -11.70
CA SER A 83 0.89 7.12 -11.65
C SER A 83 0.08 6.95 -10.36
N ASP A 84 -0.55 8.01 -9.85
CA ASP A 84 -1.53 7.92 -8.76
C ASP A 84 -2.87 7.39 -9.26
N SER A 85 -3.02 7.24 -10.58
CA SER A 85 -4.23 6.71 -11.20
C SER A 85 -4.43 5.23 -10.83
N LYS A 86 -5.52 4.95 -10.17
CA LYS A 86 -5.92 3.57 -9.83
C LYS A 86 -6.69 2.87 -10.97
N ILE A 87 -6.83 3.53 -12.14
CA ILE A 87 -7.54 3.01 -13.33
C ILE A 87 -6.62 2.80 -14.54
N SER A 88 -5.32 3.06 -14.40
CA SER A 88 -4.33 2.74 -15.46
C SER A 88 -4.27 1.24 -15.72
N LEU A 89 -3.74 0.84 -16.88
CA LEU A 89 -3.53 -0.59 -17.19
C LEU A 89 -2.70 -1.26 -16.09
N THR A 90 -1.59 -0.63 -15.69
CA THR A 90 -0.75 -1.14 -14.61
C THR A 90 -1.56 -1.37 -13.33
N ALA A 91 -2.35 -0.37 -12.90
CA ALA A 91 -3.18 -0.52 -11.70
C ALA A 91 -4.22 -1.64 -11.85
N LYS A 92 -4.86 -1.77 -13.00
CA LYS A 92 -5.82 -2.86 -13.27
C LYS A 92 -5.19 -4.24 -13.14
N ILE A 93 -4.02 -4.45 -13.73
CA ILE A 93 -3.31 -5.74 -13.64
C ILE A 93 -2.88 -6.02 -12.20
N LEU A 94 -2.45 -5.00 -11.44
CA LEU A 94 -2.13 -5.15 -10.01
C LEU A 94 -3.37 -5.52 -9.17
N VAL A 95 -4.55 -4.95 -9.47
CA VAL A 95 -5.83 -5.35 -8.85
C VAL A 95 -6.16 -6.80 -9.15
N HIS A 96 -6.06 -7.23 -10.42
CA HIS A 96 -6.30 -8.63 -10.81
C HIS A 96 -5.33 -9.58 -10.08
N SER A 97 -4.05 -9.20 -9.99
CA SER A 97 -3.04 -9.98 -9.28
C SER A 97 -3.36 -10.10 -7.78
N ALA A 98 -3.74 -8.99 -7.15
CA ALA A 98 -4.12 -8.98 -5.74
C ALA A 98 -5.33 -9.89 -5.48
N ILE A 99 -6.38 -9.79 -6.28
CA ILE A 99 -7.57 -10.65 -6.20
C ILE A 99 -7.20 -12.12 -6.45
N SER A 100 -6.34 -12.41 -7.43
CA SER A 100 -5.86 -13.77 -7.69
C SER A 100 -5.19 -14.39 -6.47
N LYS A 101 -4.40 -13.61 -5.71
CA LYS A 101 -3.70 -14.08 -4.51
C LYS A 101 -4.63 -14.34 -3.33
N VAL A 102 -5.60 -13.47 -3.05
CA VAL A 102 -6.34 -13.51 -1.78
C VAL A 102 -7.80 -13.94 -1.89
N ALA A 103 -8.44 -13.84 -3.06
CA ALA A 103 -9.86 -14.17 -3.17
C ALA A 103 -10.13 -15.66 -2.95
N LYS A 104 -11.05 -15.95 -2.04
CA LYS A 104 -11.56 -17.28 -1.67
C LYS A 104 -13.06 -17.42 -1.93
N CYS A 105 -13.70 -16.35 -2.35
CA CYS A 105 -15.12 -16.26 -2.68
C CYS A 105 -15.28 -15.68 -4.09
N ASP A 106 -16.34 -16.07 -4.80
CA ASP A 106 -16.64 -15.57 -6.17
C ASP A 106 -17.16 -14.15 -6.15
N LYS A 107 -17.55 -13.61 -4.99
CA LYS A 107 -17.95 -12.21 -4.78
C LYS A 107 -17.00 -11.54 -3.81
N VAL A 108 -16.52 -10.37 -4.19
CA VAL A 108 -15.70 -9.55 -3.31
C VAL A 108 -16.25 -8.13 -3.21
N ARG A 109 -16.08 -7.53 -2.05
CA ARG A 109 -16.26 -6.10 -1.83
C ARG A 109 -14.90 -5.51 -1.47
N ILE A 110 -14.51 -4.46 -2.14
CA ILE A 110 -13.16 -3.92 -2.05
C ILE A 110 -13.20 -2.53 -1.42
N VAL A 111 -12.30 -2.27 -0.49
CA VAL A 111 -11.95 -0.90 -0.09
C VAL A 111 -10.56 -0.59 -0.63
N LEU A 112 -10.48 0.41 -1.52
CA LEU A 112 -9.26 0.81 -2.20
C LEU A 112 -8.69 2.09 -1.59
N GLY A 113 -7.40 2.07 -1.23
CA GLY A 113 -6.69 3.23 -0.73
C GLY A 113 -6.31 4.22 -1.83
N VAL A 114 -6.50 5.52 -1.53
CA VAL A 114 -5.98 6.62 -2.35
C VAL A 114 -5.27 7.66 -1.47
N PRO A 115 -4.26 8.37 -2.00
CA PRO A 115 -3.65 9.50 -1.31
C PRO A 115 -4.66 10.61 -1.02
N ASN A 116 -4.44 11.39 0.04
CA ASN A 116 -5.33 12.50 0.42
C ASN A 116 -5.56 13.49 -0.74
N ASN A 117 -4.51 13.83 -1.49
CA ASN A 117 -4.60 14.75 -2.62
C ASN A 117 -5.39 14.18 -3.82
N ALA A 118 -5.55 12.86 -3.91
CA ALA A 118 -6.33 12.17 -4.94
C ALA A 118 -7.79 11.91 -4.52
N TYR A 119 -8.15 12.17 -3.26
CA TYR A 119 -9.50 11.96 -2.74
C TYR A 119 -10.47 13.05 -3.23
N ARG A 120 -10.82 12.98 -4.52
CA ARG A 120 -11.67 13.96 -5.21
C ARG A 120 -12.79 13.25 -5.97
N LYS A 121 -13.99 13.82 -5.95
CA LYS A 121 -15.20 13.22 -6.53
C LYS A 121 -14.98 12.59 -7.91
N GLN A 122 -14.33 13.29 -8.83
CA GLN A 122 -14.09 12.79 -10.19
C GLN A 122 -13.19 11.53 -10.20
N VAL A 123 -12.16 11.49 -9.36
CA VAL A 123 -11.26 10.33 -9.24
C VAL A 123 -12.01 9.14 -8.67
N LEU A 124 -12.80 9.37 -7.60
CA LEU A 124 -13.58 8.32 -6.94
C LEU A 124 -14.61 7.72 -7.89
N LEU A 125 -15.36 8.55 -8.62
CA LEU A 125 -16.32 8.08 -9.62
C LEU A 125 -15.65 7.25 -10.72
N GLY A 126 -14.50 7.68 -11.24
CA GLY A 126 -13.77 6.91 -12.26
C GLY A 126 -13.30 5.55 -11.76
N ILE A 127 -12.93 5.41 -10.47
CA ILE A 127 -12.57 4.13 -9.85
C ILE A 127 -13.82 3.23 -9.76
N ILE A 128 -14.93 3.76 -9.25
CA ILE A 128 -16.21 3.03 -9.11
C ILE A 128 -16.65 2.51 -10.49
N GLU A 129 -16.70 3.36 -11.50
CA GLU A 129 -17.09 2.98 -12.88
C GLU A 129 -16.17 1.91 -13.47
N THR A 130 -14.90 1.91 -13.08
CA THR A 130 -13.90 0.96 -13.61
C THR A 130 -14.08 -0.43 -13.01
N TYR A 131 -14.40 -0.54 -11.72
CA TYR A 131 -14.34 -1.81 -11.00
C TYR A 131 -15.67 -2.35 -10.49
N GLN A 132 -16.61 -1.50 -10.05
CA GLN A 132 -17.86 -1.97 -9.46
C GLN A 132 -18.75 -2.69 -10.46
N GLY A 133 -19.28 -3.82 -10.05
CA GLY A 133 -20.13 -4.69 -10.90
C GLY A 133 -19.35 -5.42 -11.99
N LYS A 134 -18.01 -5.37 -11.99
CA LYS A 134 -17.20 -6.05 -13.01
C LYS A 134 -16.85 -7.46 -12.58
N ILE A 135 -16.89 -8.37 -13.55
CA ILE A 135 -16.42 -9.75 -13.41
C ILE A 135 -14.97 -9.79 -13.84
N ILE A 136 -14.10 -10.15 -12.92
CA ILE A 136 -12.69 -10.40 -13.17
C ILE A 136 -12.51 -11.88 -13.49
N LYS A 137 -11.89 -12.16 -14.62
CA LYS A 137 -11.40 -13.49 -14.98
C LYS A 137 -9.90 -13.45 -15.01
N VAL A 138 -9.28 -14.18 -14.11
CA VAL A 138 -7.82 -14.26 -14.02
C VAL A 138 -7.39 -15.72 -13.98
N LYS A 139 -6.43 -16.08 -14.80
CA LYS A 139 -5.77 -17.38 -14.78
C LYS A 139 -4.39 -17.24 -14.19
N ASP A 140 -4.13 -17.95 -13.10
CA ASP A 140 -2.78 -18.12 -12.56
C ASP A 140 -2.06 -19.18 -13.42
N LYS A 141 -1.02 -18.75 -14.12
CA LYS A 141 -0.25 -19.58 -15.04
C LYS A 141 0.76 -20.49 -14.30
N ILE A 142 1.09 -20.17 -13.05
CA ILE A 142 1.98 -20.99 -12.20
C ILE A 142 1.23 -22.24 -11.74
N THR A 143 0.07 -22.05 -11.13
CA THR A 143 -0.76 -23.15 -10.60
C THR A 143 -1.71 -23.73 -11.65
N ASN A 144 -1.81 -23.10 -12.83
CA ASN A 144 -2.77 -23.40 -13.87
C ASN A 144 -4.24 -23.37 -13.41
N THR A 145 -4.55 -22.54 -12.43
CA THR A 145 -5.89 -22.36 -11.89
C THR A 145 -6.54 -21.09 -12.41
N SER A 146 -7.86 -21.10 -12.56
CA SER A 146 -8.63 -19.91 -12.98
C SER A 146 -9.59 -19.48 -11.90
N LYS A 147 -9.71 -18.18 -11.71
CA LYS A 147 -10.70 -17.56 -10.83
C LYS A 147 -11.63 -16.66 -11.64
N THR A 148 -12.91 -16.72 -11.33
CA THR A 148 -13.92 -15.78 -11.83
C THR A 148 -14.53 -15.12 -10.61
N VAL A 149 -14.33 -13.82 -10.45
CA VAL A 149 -14.71 -13.07 -9.24
C VAL A 149 -15.49 -11.83 -9.62
N LEU A 150 -16.66 -11.65 -9.04
CA LEU A 150 -17.45 -10.42 -9.16
C LEU A 150 -16.97 -9.40 -8.13
N ILE A 151 -16.51 -8.24 -8.57
CA ILE A 151 -16.38 -7.08 -7.68
C ILE A 151 -17.77 -6.49 -7.52
N GLU A 152 -18.50 -6.93 -6.47
CA GLU A 152 -19.88 -6.51 -6.23
C GLU A 152 -19.93 -5.02 -5.89
N MET A 153 -19.06 -4.58 -4.98
CA MET A 153 -18.94 -3.19 -4.55
C MET A 153 -17.46 -2.78 -4.42
N ILE A 154 -17.20 -1.51 -4.64
CA ILE A 154 -15.92 -0.89 -4.31
C ILE A 154 -16.18 0.43 -3.61
N ASP A 155 -15.53 0.63 -2.47
CA ASP A 155 -15.45 1.91 -1.80
C ASP A 155 -14.02 2.41 -1.80
N ILE A 156 -13.82 3.71 -1.66
CA ILE A 156 -12.50 4.34 -1.74
C ILE A 156 -12.26 5.12 -0.45
N PHE A 157 -11.10 4.91 0.13
CA PHE A 157 -10.74 5.51 1.39
C PHE A 157 -9.37 6.19 1.33
N ARG A 158 -9.14 7.20 2.17
CA ARG A 158 -7.83 7.84 2.27
C ARG A 158 -6.83 6.92 2.98
N GLU A 159 -5.61 6.82 2.45
CA GLU A 159 -4.56 5.94 3.00
C GLU A 159 -4.19 6.32 4.45
N GLY A 160 -4.18 7.63 4.78
CA GLY A 160 -3.93 8.08 6.15
C GLY A 160 -5.05 7.69 7.13
N ASP A 161 -6.31 7.79 6.70
CA ASP A 161 -7.46 7.36 7.52
C ASP A 161 -7.45 5.83 7.72
N ALA A 162 -7.00 5.08 6.73
CA ALA A 162 -6.87 3.62 6.87
C ALA A 162 -5.90 3.23 7.99
N VAL A 163 -4.79 3.96 8.16
CA VAL A 163 -3.89 3.76 9.32
C VAL A 163 -4.62 4.01 10.64
N CYS A 164 -5.48 5.04 10.69
CA CYS A 164 -6.32 5.29 11.85
C CYS A 164 -7.18 4.07 12.19
N TYR A 165 -7.89 3.53 11.23
CA TYR A 165 -8.75 2.36 11.45
C TYR A 165 -7.98 1.10 11.85
N ASP A 166 -6.78 0.89 11.32
CA ASP A 166 -5.90 -0.21 11.74
C ASP A 166 -5.47 -0.08 13.21
N VAL A 167 -5.07 1.13 13.63
CA VAL A 167 -4.63 1.41 15.01
C VAL A 167 -5.79 1.36 15.99
N MET A 168 -6.95 1.89 15.59
CA MET A 168 -8.12 2.04 16.46
C MET A 168 -8.98 0.77 16.54
N ARG A 169 -8.66 -0.27 15.77
CA ARG A 169 -9.42 -1.54 15.72
C ARG A 169 -9.76 -2.08 17.12
N ASP A 170 -8.78 -1.99 18.04
CA ASP A 170 -8.89 -2.52 19.39
C ASP A 170 -8.83 -1.41 20.47
N ARG A 171 -8.94 -0.13 20.08
CA ARG A 171 -8.78 1.02 20.97
C ARG A 171 -9.99 1.95 20.87
N ILE A 172 -10.53 2.33 22.01
CA ILE A 172 -11.71 3.21 22.10
C ILE A 172 -11.37 4.60 22.71
N ASN A 173 -10.12 4.81 23.16
CA ASN A 173 -9.77 6.10 23.78
C ASN A 173 -9.56 7.17 22.71
N THR A 174 -10.50 8.10 22.63
CA THR A 174 -10.50 9.25 21.71
C THR A 174 -10.34 10.58 22.46
N ASP A 175 -9.81 10.55 23.68
CA ASP A 175 -9.73 11.74 24.56
C ASP A 175 -8.58 12.67 24.22
N LYS A 176 -7.75 12.33 23.26
CA LYS A 176 -6.62 13.13 22.78
C LYS A 176 -6.72 13.39 21.28
N ASP A 177 -5.98 14.37 20.84
CA ASP A 177 -5.69 14.57 19.43
C ASP A 177 -4.77 13.45 18.91
N MET A 178 -5.00 13.02 17.69
CA MET A 178 -4.25 11.92 17.06
C MET A 178 -3.85 12.26 15.63
N ALA A 179 -2.65 11.90 15.25
CA ALA A 179 -2.18 11.95 13.88
C ALA A 179 -1.78 10.56 13.40
N PHE A 180 -2.24 10.18 12.23
CA PHE A 180 -1.94 8.89 11.60
C PHE A 180 -1.20 9.14 10.30
N ILE A 181 -0.02 8.54 10.18
CA ILE A 181 0.91 8.82 9.10
C ILE A 181 1.30 7.53 8.40
N SER A 182 1.12 7.48 7.07
CA SER A 182 1.65 6.41 6.24
C SER A 182 2.84 6.92 5.45
N VAL A 183 4.05 6.43 5.73
CA VAL A 183 5.29 6.81 5.02
C VAL A 183 5.54 5.83 3.90
N GLY A 184 5.16 6.24 2.69
CA GLY A 184 5.28 5.45 1.47
C GLY A 184 6.63 5.61 0.76
N PHE A 185 6.71 5.09 -0.48
CA PHE A 185 7.91 5.22 -1.30
C PHE A 185 8.13 6.66 -1.78
N ARG A 186 7.08 7.34 -2.25
CA ARG A 186 7.15 8.68 -2.83
C ARG A 186 6.60 9.77 -1.92
N THR A 187 5.50 9.48 -1.24
CA THR A 187 4.76 10.43 -0.41
C THR A 187 4.54 9.88 0.98
N SER A 188 4.24 10.77 1.91
CA SER A 188 3.64 10.44 3.20
C SER A 188 2.24 11.04 3.26
N GLU A 189 1.30 10.23 3.75
CA GLU A 189 -0.09 10.63 3.95
C GLU A 189 -0.32 10.87 5.43
N ILE A 190 -0.85 12.05 5.77
CA ILE A 190 -1.14 12.46 7.14
C ILE A 190 -2.63 12.65 7.27
N SER A 191 -3.25 11.99 8.24
CA SER A 191 -4.62 12.23 8.68
C SER A 191 -4.60 12.66 10.14
N TYR A 192 -5.14 13.84 10.42
CA TYR A 192 -5.19 14.43 11.76
C TYR A 192 -6.63 14.48 12.27
N PHE A 193 -6.81 14.07 13.50
CA PHE A 193 -8.08 14.06 14.20
C PHE A 193 -7.92 14.77 15.54
N GLU A 194 -8.77 15.76 15.81
CA GLU A 194 -8.94 16.28 17.14
C GLU A 194 -9.69 15.31 18.04
N LYS A 195 -9.61 15.56 19.33
CA LYS A 195 -10.35 14.83 20.37
C LYS A 195 -11.78 14.51 19.92
N GLY A 196 -12.22 13.27 20.15
CA GLY A 196 -13.52 12.78 19.68
C GLY A 196 -13.55 12.36 18.21
N MET A 197 -12.39 12.15 17.59
CA MET A 197 -12.25 11.71 16.18
C MET A 197 -12.79 12.71 15.16
N ASN A 198 -12.67 14.00 15.44
CA ASN A 198 -13.04 15.05 14.51
C ASN A 198 -11.91 15.27 13.49
N PHE A 199 -12.15 14.90 12.24
CA PHE A 199 -11.17 15.06 11.15
C PHE A 199 -10.86 16.53 10.87
N ILE A 200 -9.57 16.87 10.76
CA ILE A 200 -9.09 18.24 10.50
C ILE A 200 -8.38 18.31 9.16
N ASP A 201 -9.09 18.78 8.15
CA ASP A 201 -8.62 18.83 6.76
C ASP A 201 -7.35 19.68 6.60
N ARG A 202 -7.24 20.82 7.27
CA ARG A 202 -6.06 21.71 7.17
C ARG A 202 -4.75 21.07 7.65
N LEU A 203 -4.82 20.10 8.57
CA LEU A 203 -3.67 19.34 9.10
C LEU A 203 -3.50 17.98 8.41
N SER A 204 -4.45 17.56 7.62
CA SER A 204 -4.44 16.29 6.88
C SER A 204 -3.93 16.51 5.45
N LYS A 205 -2.77 15.94 5.11
CA LYS A 205 -2.06 16.30 3.87
C LYS A 205 -1.33 15.11 3.27
N THR A 206 -1.16 15.17 1.96
CA THR A 206 -0.09 14.44 1.25
C THR A 206 1.16 15.31 1.25
N ILE A 207 2.28 14.81 1.75
CA ILE A 207 3.57 15.47 1.63
C ILE A 207 4.49 14.70 0.68
N PRO A 208 5.27 15.39 -0.19
CA PRO A 208 6.20 14.75 -1.11
C PRO A 208 7.47 14.32 -0.36
N TYR A 209 7.34 13.37 0.54
CA TYR A 209 8.40 12.80 1.34
C TYR A 209 8.20 11.30 1.52
N GLY A 210 9.18 10.51 1.17
CA GLY A 210 9.15 9.06 1.25
C GLY A 210 10.51 8.46 0.90
N ASN A 211 10.61 7.14 0.79
CA ASN A 211 11.87 6.43 0.55
C ASN A 211 12.63 6.92 -0.68
N GLN A 212 11.92 7.33 -1.72
CA GLN A 212 12.53 7.89 -2.94
C GLN A 212 13.45 9.08 -2.63
N HIS A 213 13.05 9.97 -1.73
CA HIS A 213 13.86 11.15 -1.36
C HIS A 213 15.12 10.72 -0.61
N ILE A 214 15.00 9.71 0.24
CA ILE A 214 16.12 9.17 1.02
C ILE A 214 17.14 8.52 0.09
N LEU A 215 16.67 7.66 -0.81
CA LEU A 215 17.53 7.00 -1.80
C LEU A 215 18.13 7.98 -2.80
N SER A 216 17.47 9.11 -3.08
CA SER A 216 18.03 10.16 -3.93
C SER A 216 19.26 10.81 -3.30
N TYR A 217 19.34 10.90 -1.98
CA TYR A 217 20.58 11.32 -1.30
C TYR A 217 21.71 10.34 -1.59
N VAL A 218 21.46 9.04 -1.44
CA VAL A 218 22.47 7.99 -1.76
C VAL A 218 22.86 8.07 -3.22
N GLN A 219 21.91 8.19 -4.14
CA GLN A 219 22.17 8.33 -5.57
C GLN A 219 23.09 9.51 -5.89
N ASN A 220 22.85 10.66 -5.27
CA ASN A 220 23.69 11.84 -5.47
C ASN A 220 25.11 11.63 -4.95
N LYS A 221 25.25 10.98 -3.77
CA LYS A 221 26.58 10.64 -3.23
C LYS A 221 27.34 9.66 -4.10
N LEU A 222 26.67 8.70 -4.71
CA LEU A 222 27.29 7.80 -5.68
C LEU A 222 27.73 8.53 -6.94
N LYS A 223 26.91 9.47 -7.45
CA LYS A 223 27.27 10.30 -8.62
C LYS A 223 28.49 11.18 -8.37
N GLU A 224 28.68 11.72 -7.16
CA GLU A 224 29.88 12.46 -6.77
C GLU A 224 31.16 11.61 -6.93
N ASN A 225 31.04 10.29 -6.86
CA ASN A 225 32.13 9.32 -7.09
C ASN A 225 32.07 8.65 -8.47
N ASN A 226 31.39 9.26 -9.44
CA ASN A 226 31.24 8.76 -10.81
C ASN A 226 30.51 7.39 -10.91
N ILE A 227 29.72 7.00 -9.89
CA ILE A 227 28.91 5.80 -9.90
C ILE A 227 27.49 6.20 -10.25
N VAL A 228 27.01 5.74 -11.42
CA VAL A 228 25.63 6.00 -11.87
C VAL A 228 24.77 4.77 -11.59
N LYS A 229 23.76 4.94 -10.75
CA LYS A 229 22.79 3.90 -10.36
C LYS A 229 21.38 4.46 -10.35
N GLU A 230 20.43 3.64 -10.77
CA GLU A 230 19.01 3.96 -10.63
C GLU A 230 18.53 3.71 -9.20
N LEU A 231 17.46 4.42 -8.79
CA LEU A 231 16.96 4.33 -7.41
C LEU A 231 16.56 2.90 -7.02
N HIS A 232 16.04 2.12 -7.96
CA HIS A 232 15.64 0.73 -7.70
C HIS A 232 16.86 -0.18 -7.52
N GLU A 233 17.95 0.06 -8.24
CA GLU A 233 19.20 -0.68 -8.06
C GLU A 233 19.78 -0.40 -6.67
N ILE A 234 19.75 0.87 -6.22
CA ILE A 234 20.19 1.25 -4.88
C ILE A 234 19.30 0.61 -3.81
N ASP A 235 17.99 0.66 -4.00
CA ASP A 235 17.02 0.12 -3.04
C ASP A 235 17.14 -1.40 -2.86
N SER A 236 17.33 -2.14 -3.94
CA SER A 236 17.47 -3.60 -3.93
C SER A 236 18.88 -4.09 -3.58
N ASN A 237 19.89 -3.23 -3.66
CA ASN A 237 21.27 -3.61 -3.33
C ASN A 237 21.42 -3.89 -1.84
N VAL A 238 22.07 -4.97 -1.50
CA VAL A 238 22.45 -5.35 -0.14
C VAL A 238 23.98 -5.42 -0.06
N GLY A 239 24.55 -4.69 0.86
CA GLY A 239 25.99 -4.69 1.16
C GLY A 239 26.73 -3.47 0.64
N ASP A 240 26.77 -3.22 -0.70
CA ASP A 240 27.67 -2.22 -1.27
C ASP A 240 27.39 -0.77 -0.83
N TYR A 241 26.12 -0.43 -0.53
CA TYR A 241 25.70 0.94 -0.21
C TYR A 241 25.11 1.07 1.20
N ASP A 242 25.26 0.07 2.06
CA ASP A 242 24.57 0.02 3.35
C ASP A 242 24.98 1.17 4.28
N ASP A 243 26.27 1.57 4.29
CA ASP A 243 26.71 2.73 5.08
C ASP A 243 26.12 4.04 4.58
N LEU A 244 26.06 4.25 3.28
CA LEU A 244 25.41 5.44 2.70
C LEU A 244 23.90 5.45 2.97
N LYS A 245 23.25 4.29 2.89
CA LYS A 245 21.83 4.15 3.24
C LYS A 245 21.61 4.45 4.72
N ARG A 246 22.42 3.91 5.62
CA ARG A 246 22.31 4.17 7.06
C ARG A 246 22.40 5.67 7.35
N ILE A 247 23.40 6.37 6.81
CA ILE A 247 23.53 7.84 6.95
C ILE A 247 22.29 8.54 6.39
N ALA A 248 21.83 8.13 5.21
CA ALA A 248 20.66 8.73 4.57
C ALA A 248 19.39 8.55 5.43
N TYR A 249 19.18 7.39 6.04
CA TYR A 249 18.03 7.13 6.90
C TYR A 249 18.13 7.84 8.25
N GLU A 250 19.32 8.01 8.82
CA GLU A 250 19.54 8.83 10.04
C GLU A 250 19.14 10.29 9.80
N LEU A 251 19.67 10.91 8.72
CA LEU A 251 19.31 12.27 8.31
C LEU A 251 17.82 12.42 7.98
N ALA A 252 17.26 11.39 7.35
CA ALA A 252 15.84 11.35 7.00
C ALA A 252 14.95 11.29 8.23
N SER A 253 15.33 10.56 9.26
CA SER A 253 14.58 10.45 10.52
C SER A 253 14.43 11.81 11.20
N GLU A 254 15.53 12.58 11.28
CA GLU A 254 15.53 13.93 11.80
C GLU A 254 14.68 14.88 10.96
N SER A 255 14.90 14.87 9.63
CA SER A 255 14.14 15.71 8.68
C SER A 255 12.65 15.37 8.69
N PHE A 256 12.27 14.11 8.83
CA PHE A 256 10.87 13.70 8.93
C PHE A 256 10.23 14.24 10.21
N THR A 257 10.90 14.09 11.36
CA THR A 257 10.43 14.63 12.64
C THR A 257 10.14 16.12 12.52
N GLN A 258 11.09 16.92 12.03
CA GLN A 258 10.93 18.36 11.84
C GLN A 258 9.76 18.72 10.92
N LYS A 259 9.54 17.96 9.84
CA LYS A 259 8.39 18.16 8.94
C LYS A 259 7.07 17.91 9.64
N ILE A 260 6.94 16.86 10.43
CA ILE A 260 5.72 16.56 11.17
C ILE A 260 5.45 17.62 12.23
N GLU A 261 6.47 18.03 13.00
CA GLU A 261 6.37 19.13 13.97
C GLU A 261 5.86 20.41 13.30
N THR A 262 6.38 20.75 12.11
CA THR A 262 5.95 21.94 11.36
C THR A 262 4.48 21.85 10.89
N ILE A 263 3.99 20.66 10.57
CA ILE A 263 2.62 20.46 10.06
C ILE A 263 1.61 20.48 11.20
N ILE A 264 1.92 19.85 12.32
CA ILE A 264 1.03 19.73 13.49
C ILE A 264 1.20 20.95 14.41
N GLU A 265 2.30 21.71 14.23
CA GLU A 265 2.60 22.94 14.97
C GLU A 265 2.59 22.73 16.50
N ASN A 266 2.01 23.66 17.25
CA ASN A 266 1.95 23.64 18.71
C ASN A 266 1.17 22.45 19.29
N SER A 267 0.38 21.77 18.47
CA SER A 267 -0.39 20.60 18.88
C SER A 267 0.46 19.35 19.04
N PHE A 268 1.69 19.31 18.48
CA PHE A 268 2.53 18.09 18.44
C PHE A 268 2.76 17.46 19.82
N VAL A 269 3.01 18.26 20.86
CA VAL A 269 3.29 17.76 22.21
C VAL A 269 2.07 17.08 22.85
N GLN A 270 0.84 17.47 22.42
CA GLN A 270 -0.41 16.96 22.98
C GLN A 270 -1.05 15.89 22.08
N THR A 271 -0.47 15.61 20.92
CA THR A 271 -0.98 14.69 19.90
C THR A 271 -0.29 13.34 20.00
N ASP A 272 -1.07 12.27 20.04
CA ASP A 272 -0.53 10.92 19.88
C ASP A 272 -0.29 10.66 18.36
N VAL A 273 0.98 10.52 17.96
CA VAL A 273 1.36 10.35 16.54
C VAL A 273 1.67 8.89 16.25
N TYR A 274 0.92 8.29 15.34
CA TYR A 274 1.11 6.90 14.90
C TYR A 274 1.70 6.88 13.48
N VAL A 275 2.76 6.08 13.30
CA VAL A 275 3.48 6.01 12.02
C VAL A 275 3.49 4.59 11.48
N ALA A 276 3.05 4.47 10.23
CA ALA A 276 3.00 3.25 9.44
C ALA A 276 3.67 3.43 8.06
N GLY A 277 3.63 2.39 7.23
CA GLY A 277 4.18 2.40 5.88
C GLY A 277 5.54 1.72 5.77
N GLY A 278 5.90 1.34 4.55
CA GLY A 278 7.13 0.54 4.33
C GLY A 278 8.43 1.28 4.62
N THR A 279 8.47 2.59 4.43
CA THR A 279 9.65 3.41 4.72
C THR A 279 9.92 3.51 6.21
N MET A 280 8.87 3.40 7.05
CA MET A 280 9.01 3.40 8.50
C MET A 280 9.96 2.32 9.04
N LEU A 281 10.09 1.19 8.34
CA LEU A 281 11.00 0.10 8.73
C LEU A 281 12.48 0.52 8.78
N HIS A 282 12.83 1.63 8.16
CA HIS A 282 14.19 2.13 8.04
C HIS A 282 14.41 3.43 8.84
N LEU A 283 13.35 4.06 9.34
CA LEU A 283 13.45 5.30 10.12
C LEU A 283 13.64 5.01 11.60
N SER A 284 14.54 5.75 12.23
CA SER A 284 14.74 5.74 13.70
C SER A 284 14.07 6.98 14.28
N LEU A 285 12.78 6.86 14.59
CA LEU A 285 12.00 7.94 15.19
C LEU A 285 12.13 7.93 16.72
N ASP A 286 11.99 9.09 17.33
CA ASP A 286 12.02 9.24 18.77
C ASP A 286 10.74 8.74 19.46
N THR A 287 10.72 8.73 20.80
CA THR A 287 9.63 8.16 21.61
C THR A 287 8.30 8.91 21.52
N ARG A 288 8.24 10.05 20.84
CA ARG A 288 7.01 10.81 20.59
C ARG A 288 6.17 10.17 19.49
N PHE A 289 6.77 9.27 18.70
CA PHE A 289 6.10 8.54 17.65
C PHE A 289 5.77 7.11 18.08
N ASN A 290 4.54 6.71 17.85
CA ASN A 290 4.09 5.33 18.06
C ASN A 290 4.21 4.57 16.74
N THR A 291 5.06 3.56 16.68
CA THR A 291 5.16 2.68 15.50
C THR A 291 4.01 1.68 15.52
N VAL A 292 3.33 1.56 14.39
CA VAL A 292 2.26 0.58 14.21
C VAL A 292 2.85 -0.81 14.03
N GLU A 293 2.22 -1.83 14.61
CA GLU A 293 2.62 -3.23 14.40
C GLU A 293 2.49 -3.61 12.92
N ASN A 294 3.50 -4.29 12.37
CA ASN A 294 3.59 -4.60 10.94
C ASN A 294 3.22 -3.40 10.05
N PRO A 295 4.01 -2.31 10.10
CA PRO A 295 3.63 -1.02 9.54
C PRO A 295 3.45 -1.04 8.02
N ILE A 296 4.07 -1.99 7.33
CA ILE A 296 3.96 -2.12 5.87
C ILE A 296 2.54 -2.54 5.43
N MET A 297 1.83 -3.32 6.25
CA MET A 297 0.47 -3.81 5.95
C MET A 297 -0.63 -2.91 6.52
N SER A 298 -0.30 -1.94 7.34
CA SER A 298 -1.27 -1.15 8.11
C SER A 298 -2.37 -0.53 7.24
N VAL A 299 -2.03 0.08 6.11
CA VAL A 299 -3.03 0.65 5.20
C VAL A 299 -3.99 -0.44 4.68
N ALA A 300 -3.47 -1.56 4.18
CA ALA A 300 -4.32 -2.63 3.65
C ALA A 300 -5.21 -3.28 4.72
N ARG A 301 -4.68 -3.47 5.96
CA ARG A 301 -5.47 -3.98 7.09
C ARG A 301 -6.57 -3.00 7.47
N GLY A 302 -6.25 -1.71 7.62
CA GLY A 302 -7.22 -0.68 7.95
C GLY A 302 -8.32 -0.56 6.91
N LEU A 303 -7.99 -0.65 5.61
CA LEU A 303 -8.98 -0.68 4.53
C LEU A 303 -9.89 -1.91 4.63
N ALA A 304 -9.35 -3.09 4.92
CA ALA A 304 -10.16 -4.29 5.12
C ALA A 304 -11.09 -4.14 6.34
N TYR A 305 -10.58 -3.57 7.42
CA TYR A 305 -11.39 -3.32 8.62
C TYR A 305 -12.51 -2.31 8.35
N VAL A 306 -12.22 -1.20 7.65
CA VAL A 306 -13.27 -0.27 7.19
C VAL A 306 -14.33 -1.02 6.38
N GLY A 307 -13.92 -1.86 5.44
CA GLY A 307 -14.85 -2.65 4.63
C GLY A 307 -15.74 -3.56 5.46
N SER A 308 -15.25 -4.16 6.55
CA SER A 308 -16.06 -4.96 7.47
C SER A 308 -17.08 -4.14 8.27
N LEU A 309 -16.92 -2.82 8.35
CA LEU A 309 -17.84 -1.92 9.04
C LEU A 309 -18.93 -1.36 8.11
N ILE A 310 -18.64 -1.19 6.83
CA ILE A 310 -19.51 -0.49 5.88
C ILE A 310 -20.26 -1.42 4.92
N PHE A 311 -19.81 -2.65 4.76
CA PHE A 311 -20.43 -3.68 3.91
C PHE A 311 -21.16 -4.74 4.72
#